data_639417b59e1fb7a67e79c2c7783200fd
#
_entry.id   639417b59e1fb7a67e79c2c7783200fd
#
_cell.length_a   1.000
_cell.length_b   1.000
_cell.length_c   1.000
_cell.angle_alpha   90.00
_cell.angle_beta   90.00
_cell.angle_gamma   90.00
#
_symmetry.space_group_name_H-M   'P 1'
#
loop_
_entity.id
_entity.type
_entity.pdbx_description
1 polymer ?
#
loop_
_entity_poly.entity_id
_entity_poly.type
_entity_poly.pdbx_seq_one_letter_code
_entity_poly.pdbx_strand_id
1 'polypeptide(L)'
;MKLLSTCACTACKAGVLIMIMTMTTLQDSRAQERSIAFEGIENARDMGSLVMQDGSTVSTGRLIRSGNLYKATDSDIRRLKEEYQLTHVIDFRFEQEAGSAPDRTIDGVSYTHLSTLPKSLIAGFSTTRPDTAKIDKSNLAEVMLKFSFSPSAQAMAQKLYPAIVNDAKSQRYYGRFLDLVLKADGGVLWHCSQGKDRAGWASAFLLAALGASREVIVADFDLSNQSYASQVEAMSAKVREMGGGNKELAFIRAMVGVSRENFEATLDMIDSKYGSLSDYLENQLGFSKEKQKMLRKKYLIRKQH
;
A
#
# COMPACT_ATOMS: atom_id res chain seq x y z
N MET A 1 -42.73 -39.94 -22.48
CA MET A 1 -42.54 -38.50 -22.73
C MET A 1 -42.77 -37.75 -21.44
N LYS A 2 -41.72 -37.45 -20.65
CA LYS A 2 -41.82 -36.70 -19.38
C LYS A 2 -40.93 -35.47 -19.54
N LEU A 3 -41.56 -34.31 -19.54
CA LEU A 3 -40.93 -33.00 -19.42
C LEU A 3 -40.42 -32.88 -17.98
N LEU A 4 -39.12 -32.71 -17.82
CA LEU A 4 -38.49 -32.26 -16.58
C LEU A 4 -38.31 -30.74 -16.66
N SER A 5 -39.12 -30.02 -15.88
CA SER A 5 -39.03 -28.58 -15.69
C SER A 5 -37.79 -28.24 -14.87
N THR A 6 -36.91 -27.45 -15.45
CA THR A 6 -35.80 -26.82 -14.73
C THR A 6 -36.35 -25.63 -13.93
N CYS A 7 -36.71 -25.85 -12.68
CA CYS A 7 -36.96 -24.77 -11.73
C CYS A 7 -35.62 -24.28 -11.17
N ALA A 8 -34.97 -23.30 -11.85
CA ALA A 8 -33.78 -22.64 -11.35
C ALA A 8 -34.17 -21.65 -10.27
N CYS A 9 -33.82 -21.96 -9.04
CA CYS A 9 -34.19 -21.28 -7.81
C CYS A 9 -33.74 -19.81 -7.79
N THR A 10 -34.66 -18.90 -8.09
CA THR A 10 -34.46 -17.44 -7.98
C THR A 10 -34.06 -16.97 -6.59
N ALA A 11 -34.49 -17.71 -5.56
CA ALA A 11 -34.18 -17.46 -4.14
C ALA A 11 -32.69 -17.65 -3.82
N CYS A 12 -32.01 -18.59 -4.51
CA CYS A 12 -30.57 -18.83 -4.28
C CYS A 12 -29.70 -17.69 -4.84
N LYS A 13 -30.10 -17.07 -5.95
CA LYS A 13 -29.41 -15.90 -6.53
C LYS A 13 -29.58 -14.62 -5.71
N ALA A 14 -30.77 -14.42 -5.11
CA ALA A 14 -31.03 -13.28 -4.24
C ALA A 14 -30.26 -13.38 -2.92
N GLY A 15 -30.15 -14.58 -2.32
CA GLY A 15 -29.38 -14.80 -1.09
C GLY A 15 -27.90 -14.55 -1.25
N VAL A 16 -27.29 -14.97 -2.37
CA VAL A 16 -25.87 -14.71 -2.69
C VAL A 16 -25.63 -13.21 -2.93
N LEU A 17 -26.53 -12.52 -3.62
CA LEU A 17 -26.40 -11.07 -3.88
C LEU A 17 -26.49 -10.23 -2.59
N ILE A 18 -27.41 -10.59 -1.68
CA ILE A 18 -27.54 -9.93 -0.37
C ILE A 18 -26.31 -10.21 0.51
N MET A 19 -25.77 -11.44 0.48
CA MET A 19 -24.57 -11.78 1.24
C MET A 19 -23.32 -11.05 0.72
N ILE A 20 -23.19 -10.84 -0.59
CA ILE A 20 -22.11 -10.06 -1.19
C ILE A 20 -22.26 -8.58 -0.85
N MET A 21 -23.47 -8.00 -0.91
CA MET A 21 -23.70 -6.60 -0.52
C MET A 21 -23.44 -6.35 0.96
N THR A 22 -23.80 -7.25 1.85
CA THR A 22 -23.53 -7.10 3.30
C THR A 22 -22.05 -7.26 3.63
N MET A 23 -21.31 -8.12 2.91
CA MET A 23 -19.86 -8.22 3.09
C MET A 23 -19.11 -6.99 2.60
N THR A 24 -19.50 -6.38 1.48
CA THR A 24 -18.87 -5.15 0.98
C THR A 24 -19.13 -3.96 1.90
N THR A 25 -20.33 -3.77 2.42
CA THR A 25 -20.65 -2.68 3.36
C THR A 25 -19.96 -2.82 4.71
N LEU A 26 -19.77 -4.04 5.22
CA LEU A 26 -19.00 -4.31 6.44
C LEU A 26 -17.49 -4.10 6.24
N GLN A 27 -16.97 -4.35 5.06
CA GLN A 27 -15.57 -4.16 4.71
C GLN A 27 -15.26 -2.66 4.55
N ASP A 28 -16.14 -1.90 3.91
CA ASP A 28 -16.02 -0.44 3.76
C ASP A 28 -16.12 0.28 5.11
N SER A 29 -17.01 -0.12 6.02
CA SER A 29 -17.10 0.48 7.35
C SER A 29 -15.84 0.24 8.18
N ARG A 30 -15.27 -0.97 8.17
CA ARG A 30 -14.02 -1.29 8.85
C ARG A 30 -12.80 -0.59 8.25
N ALA A 31 -12.82 -0.33 6.96
CA ALA A 31 -11.77 0.43 6.27
C ALA A 31 -11.78 1.89 6.73
N GLN A 32 -12.95 2.48 6.88
CA GLN A 32 -13.13 3.84 7.32
C GLN A 32 -12.77 4.04 8.80
N GLU A 33 -13.03 3.04 9.66
CA GLU A 33 -12.62 3.04 11.07
C GLU A 33 -11.10 3.05 11.27
N ARG A 34 -10.31 2.57 10.30
CA ARG A 34 -8.83 2.54 10.35
C ARG A 34 -8.17 3.79 9.79
N SER A 35 -8.91 4.61 9.07
CA SER A 35 -8.39 5.87 8.51
C SER A 35 -8.08 6.86 9.63
N ILE A 36 -6.90 7.46 9.59
CA ILE A 36 -6.48 8.49 10.53
C ILE A 36 -6.57 9.83 9.82
N ALA A 37 -7.52 10.66 10.23
CA ALA A 37 -7.64 12.01 9.72
C ALA A 37 -6.59 12.92 10.37
N PHE A 38 -5.39 12.97 9.76
CA PHE A 38 -4.38 13.99 10.03
C PHE A 38 -4.63 15.22 9.15
N GLU A 39 -4.11 16.37 9.59
CA GLU A 39 -4.27 17.64 8.87
C GLU A 39 -3.30 17.76 7.68
N GLY A 40 -2.06 17.33 7.86
CA GLY A 40 -0.98 17.45 6.87
C GLY A 40 -0.40 16.14 6.39
N ILE A 41 -0.84 14.98 6.88
CA ILE A 41 -0.33 13.66 6.51
C ILE A 41 -1.42 12.90 5.74
N GLU A 42 -1.19 12.68 4.45
CA GLU A 42 -2.15 12.03 3.56
C GLU A 42 -2.13 10.49 3.70
N ASN A 43 -3.22 9.85 3.31
CA ASN A 43 -3.34 8.38 3.21
C ASN A 43 -2.90 7.63 4.47
N ALA A 44 -3.16 8.23 5.64
CA ALA A 44 -2.78 7.65 6.93
C ALA A 44 -3.83 6.67 7.44
N ARG A 45 -3.37 5.52 7.94
CA ARG A 45 -4.23 4.53 8.57
C ARG A 45 -3.50 3.65 9.59
N ASP A 46 -4.25 3.21 10.60
CA ASP A 46 -3.84 2.19 11.55
C ASP A 46 -4.02 0.80 10.90
N MET A 47 -3.04 -0.07 11.05
CA MET A 47 -3.14 -1.47 10.64
C MET A 47 -3.89 -2.33 11.67
N GLY A 48 -4.30 -1.74 12.78
CA GLY A 48 -5.08 -2.39 13.83
C GLY A 48 -6.47 -2.86 13.37
N SER A 49 -7.11 -3.71 14.17
CA SER A 49 -8.43 -4.30 13.91
C SER A 49 -8.54 -5.21 12.68
N LEU A 50 -7.48 -5.39 11.89
CA LEU A 50 -7.46 -6.38 10.80
C LEU A 50 -7.52 -7.79 11.36
N VAL A 51 -8.40 -8.60 10.78
CA VAL A 51 -8.63 -9.99 11.20
C VAL A 51 -7.73 -10.92 10.42
N MET A 52 -6.96 -11.75 11.13
CA MET A 52 -6.08 -12.77 10.56
C MET A 52 -6.85 -14.07 10.27
N GLN A 53 -6.23 -14.99 9.53
CA GLN A 53 -6.86 -16.29 9.17
C GLN A 53 -7.26 -17.14 10.38
N ASP A 54 -6.54 -17.02 11.49
CA ASP A 54 -6.83 -17.74 12.74
C ASP A 54 -7.87 -17.04 13.62
N GLY A 55 -8.50 -15.95 13.13
CA GLY A 55 -9.50 -15.17 13.85
C GLY A 55 -8.92 -14.17 14.86
N SER A 56 -7.60 -14.12 15.06
CA SER A 56 -6.95 -13.07 15.85
C SER A 56 -7.02 -11.71 15.14
N THR A 57 -6.86 -10.63 15.88
CA THR A 57 -6.90 -9.26 15.35
C THR A 57 -5.60 -8.51 15.63
N VAL A 58 -5.19 -7.63 14.72
CA VAL A 58 -4.04 -6.74 14.94
C VAL A 58 -4.39 -5.71 16.02
N SER A 59 -3.49 -5.50 16.98
CA SER A 59 -3.63 -4.47 18.01
C SER A 59 -3.65 -3.06 17.37
N THR A 60 -4.50 -2.19 17.88
CA THR A 60 -4.64 -0.80 17.41
C THR A 60 -3.56 0.13 17.97
N GLY A 61 -3.34 1.26 17.29
CA GLY A 61 -2.49 2.34 17.79
C GLY A 61 -0.98 2.08 17.73
N ARG A 62 -0.53 1.01 17.08
CA ARG A 62 0.89 0.61 17.08
C ARG A 62 1.55 0.55 15.70
N LEU A 63 0.80 0.32 14.67
CA LEU A 63 1.28 0.06 13.32
C LEU A 63 0.59 1.00 12.34
N ILE A 64 1.29 2.05 11.91
CA ILE A 64 0.72 3.14 11.13
C ILE A 64 1.40 3.22 9.76
N ARG A 65 0.59 3.29 8.72
CA ARG A 65 1.03 3.54 7.35
C ARG A 65 0.52 4.90 6.88
N SER A 66 1.36 5.69 6.17
CA SER A 66 0.96 7.00 5.68
C SER A 66 1.72 7.46 4.43
N GLY A 67 1.37 8.62 3.90
CA GLY A 67 2.22 9.48 3.08
C GLY A 67 3.35 10.10 3.90
N ASN A 68 4.20 10.92 3.25
CA ASN A 68 5.33 11.55 3.93
C ASN A 68 4.87 12.59 4.97
N LEU A 69 5.77 12.91 5.90
CA LEU A 69 5.50 13.82 7.01
C LEU A 69 5.91 15.28 6.73
N TYR A 70 6.22 15.62 5.48
CA TYR A 70 6.70 16.96 5.11
C TYR A 70 5.73 18.08 5.51
N LYS A 71 4.42 17.85 5.37
CA LYS A 71 3.38 18.82 5.72
C LYS A 71 2.73 18.55 7.08
N ALA A 72 3.26 17.63 7.88
CA ALA A 72 2.69 17.33 9.19
C ALA A 72 2.58 18.59 10.05
N THR A 73 1.42 18.82 10.67
CA THR A 73 1.17 19.97 11.55
C THR A 73 1.63 19.68 12.98
N ASP A 74 1.64 20.69 13.86
CA ASP A 74 1.93 20.47 15.28
C ASP A 74 0.88 19.57 15.94
N SER A 75 -0.36 19.64 15.47
CA SER A 75 -1.46 18.76 15.86
C SER A 75 -1.16 17.30 15.49
N ASP A 76 -0.74 17.07 14.23
CA ASP A 76 -0.37 15.72 13.76
C ASP A 76 0.80 15.12 14.56
N ILE A 77 1.84 15.92 14.80
CA ILE A 77 3.01 15.50 15.59
C ILE A 77 2.62 15.14 17.02
N ARG A 78 1.79 15.95 17.67
CA ARG A 78 1.30 15.68 19.01
C ARG A 78 0.50 14.37 19.05
N ARG A 79 -0.42 14.16 18.13
CA ARG A 79 -1.21 12.94 18.02
C ARG A 79 -0.33 11.70 17.79
N LEU A 80 0.68 11.79 16.92
CA LEU A 80 1.64 10.70 16.69
C LEU A 80 2.38 10.34 17.99
N LYS A 81 2.75 11.32 18.82
CA LYS A 81 3.44 11.08 20.09
C LYS A 81 2.50 10.56 21.18
N GLU A 82 1.36 11.18 21.37
CA GLU A 82 0.47 10.94 22.53
C GLU A 82 -0.50 9.78 22.30
N GLU A 83 -1.17 9.74 21.12
CA GLU A 83 -2.16 8.70 20.81
C GLU A 83 -1.47 7.40 20.36
N TYR A 84 -0.42 7.51 19.51
CA TYR A 84 0.23 6.36 18.89
C TYR A 84 1.56 5.99 19.54
N GLN A 85 2.04 6.76 20.51
CA GLN A 85 3.31 6.51 21.20
C GLN A 85 4.45 6.21 20.22
N LEU A 86 4.53 7.03 19.16
CA LEU A 86 5.44 6.81 18.04
C LEU A 86 6.88 6.82 18.50
N THR A 87 7.63 5.77 18.17
CA THR A 87 9.06 5.63 18.46
C THR A 87 9.91 5.50 17.23
N HIS A 88 9.33 5.06 16.10
CA HIS A 88 10.06 4.84 14.83
C HIS A 88 9.29 5.36 13.64
N VAL A 89 10.01 6.07 12.76
CA VAL A 89 9.58 6.40 11.39
C VAL A 89 10.49 5.67 10.41
N ILE A 90 9.90 4.99 9.43
CA ILE A 90 10.61 4.27 8.38
C ILE A 90 10.21 4.83 7.03
N ASP A 91 11.17 5.45 6.33
CA ASP A 91 10.97 6.12 5.05
C ASP A 91 11.50 5.26 3.88
N PHE A 92 10.63 4.90 2.94
CA PHE A 92 10.98 4.11 1.76
C PHE A 92 11.30 4.95 0.51
N ARG A 93 11.32 6.27 0.60
CA ARG A 93 11.64 7.15 -0.53
C ARG A 93 13.09 7.00 -0.97
N PHE A 94 13.41 7.38 -2.19
CA PHE A 94 14.80 7.57 -2.58
C PHE A 94 15.30 8.98 -2.16
N GLU A 95 16.62 9.18 -2.16
CA GLU A 95 17.25 10.35 -1.55
C GLU A 95 16.75 11.69 -2.10
N GLN A 96 16.53 11.79 -3.42
CA GLN A 96 16.03 13.04 -4.02
C GLN A 96 14.57 13.35 -3.60
N GLU A 97 13.71 12.32 -3.45
CA GLU A 97 12.35 12.53 -2.95
C GLU A 97 12.37 13.03 -1.50
N ALA A 98 13.18 12.37 -0.64
CA ALA A 98 13.31 12.73 0.76
C ALA A 98 13.94 14.14 0.92
N GLY A 99 14.95 14.45 0.11
CA GLY A 99 15.61 15.76 0.12
C GLY A 99 14.73 16.91 -0.37
N SER A 100 13.84 16.66 -1.35
CA SER A 100 12.91 17.69 -1.87
C SER A 100 11.70 17.95 -0.99
N ALA A 101 11.35 16.99 -0.13
CA ALA A 101 10.24 17.09 0.82
C ALA A 101 10.63 16.40 2.15
N PRO A 102 11.60 16.98 2.90
CA PRO A 102 12.10 16.36 4.14
C PRO A 102 10.98 16.19 5.15
N ASP A 103 10.96 15.03 5.81
CA ASP A 103 10.00 14.81 6.87
C ASP A 103 10.22 15.77 8.03
N ARG A 104 9.14 16.16 8.64
CA ARG A 104 9.19 16.88 9.89
C ARG A 104 9.70 15.95 11.00
N THR A 105 10.77 16.37 11.69
CA THR A 105 11.36 15.61 12.78
C THR A 105 10.47 15.63 14.04
N ILE A 106 10.46 14.53 14.77
CA ILE A 106 9.70 14.36 16.00
C ILE A 106 10.69 13.98 17.12
N ASP A 107 10.78 14.79 18.17
CA ASP A 107 11.71 14.55 19.26
C ASP A 107 11.47 13.22 19.95
N GLY A 108 12.54 12.46 20.15
CA GLY A 108 12.51 11.13 20.76
C GLY A 108 12.11 10.00 19.78
N VAL A 109 11.89 10.29 18.50
CA VAL A 109 11.55 9.30 17.48
C VAL A 109 12.77 8.98 16.61
N SER A 110 13.05 7.70 16.40
CA SER A 110 14.11 7.21 15.52
C SER A 110 13.65 7.20 14.06
N TYR A 111 14.48 7.72 13.15
CA TYR A 111 14.22 7.71 11.72
C TYR A 111 15.14 6.72 11.01
N THR A 112 14.56 5.87 10.18
CA THR A 112 15.33 4.92 9.35
C THR A 112 14.94 5.08 7.88
N HIS A 113 15.90 5.39 7.03
CA HIS A 113 15.71 5.51 5.60
C HIS A 113 16.05 4.19 4.90
N LEU A 114 15.09 3.62 4.17
CA LEU A 114 15.18 2.33 3.48
C LEU A 114 14.68 2.46 2.03
N SER A 115 15.45 3.07 1.15
CA SER A 115 15.06 3.28 -0.26
C SER A 115 14.84 1.96 -1.00
N THR A 116 13.58 1.59 -1.21
CA THR A 116 13.15 0.32 -1.82
C THR A 116 12.80 0.43 -3.31
N LEU A 117 13.21 1.50 -3.98
CA LEU A 117 13.04 1.62 -5.42
C LEU A 117 14.33 1.21 -6.14
N PRO A 118 14.28 0.27 -7.11
CA PRO A 118 15.45 -0.12 -7.89
C PRO A 118 16.08 1.04 -8.63
N LYS A 119 17.42 1.12 -8.65
CA LYS A 119 18.14 2.18 -9.37
C LYS A 119 17.79 2.25 -10.86
N SER A 120 17.51 1.11 -11.48
CA SER A 120 17.09 1.02 -12.89
C SER A 120 15.76 1.73 -13.15
N LEU A 121 14.81 1.65 -12.22
CA LEU A 121 13.56 2.39 -12.29
C LEU A 121 13.77 3.87 -12.06
N ILE A 122 14.60 4.26 -11.10
CA ILE A 122 14.93 5.67 -10.83
C ILE A 122 15.56 6.29 -12.09
N ALA A 123 16.53 5.62 -12.73
CA ALA A 123 17.14 6.06 -13.97
C ALA A 123 16.10 6.15 -15.12
N GLY A 124 15.20 5.17 -15.24
CA GLY A 124 14.11 5.19 -16.21
C GLY A 124 13.17 6.38 -16.02
N PHE A 125 12.80 6.70 -14.79
CA PHE A 125 12.02 7.89 -14.47
C PHE A 125 12.77 9.19 -14.79
N SER A 126 14.10 9.22 -14.65
CA SER A 126 14.92 10.39 -14.96
C SER A 126 15.12 10.58 -16.46
N THR A 127 15.24 9.51 -17.24
CA THR A 127 15.46 9.57 -18.70
C THR A 127 14.18 9.80 -19.50
N THR A 128 13.03 9.38 -18.96
CA THR A 128 11.71 9.61 -19.57
C THR A 128 11.10 10.96 -19.18
N ARG A 129 11.70 11.68 -18.23
CA ARG A 129 11.25 13.03 -17.88
C ARG A 129 11.73 14.06 -18.90
N PRO A 130 10.85 14.86 -19.48
CA PRO A 130 11.28 16.11 -20.09
C PRO A 130 11.91 16.96 -18.98
N ASP A 131 13.05 17.58 -19.27
CA ASP A 131 13.90 18.45 -18.46
C ASP A 131 13.35 18.80 -17.04
N THR A 132 13.61 17.91 -16.07
CA THR A 132 12.99 17.97 -14.73
C THR A 132 13.43 19.18 -13.91
N ALA A 133 14.45 19.91 -14.36
CA ALA A 133 14.87 21.18 -13.76
C ALA A 133 13.79 22.29 -13.84
N LYS A 134 12.73 22.07 -14.64
CA LYS A 134 11.63 23.02 -14.86
C LYS A 134 10.24 22.50 -14.45
N ILE A 135 10.13 21.33 -13.82
CA ILE A 135 8.81 20.84 -13.36
C ILE A 135 8.51 21.49 -12.01
N ASP A 136 7.85 22.62 -12.07
CA ASP A 136 7.13 23.17 -10.93
C ASP A 136 5.94 22.26 -10.58
N LYS A 137 5.55 22.20 -9.30
CA LYS A 137 4.38 21.44 -8.82
C LYS A 137 3.09 21.79 -9.58
N SER A 138 3.00 23.00 -10.13
CA SER A 138 1.90 23.46 -11.00
C SER A 138 1.82 22.67 -12.31
N ASN A 139 2.93 22.08 -12.82
CA ASN A 139 2.99 21.37 -14.09
C ASN A 139 2.95 19.84 -13.93
N LEU A 140 2.97 19.31 -12.71
CA LEU A 140 3.03 17.85 -12.48
C LEU A 140 1.82 17.13 -13.10
N ALA A 141 0.63 17.70 -12.97
CA ALA A 141 -0.58 17.14 -13.55
C ALA A 141 -0.50 17.07 -15.09
N GLU A 142 0.01 18.13 -15.74
CA GLU A 142 0.18 18.17 -17.20
C GLU A 142 1.24 17.15 -17.66
N VAL A 143 2.34 17.02 -16.92
CA VAL A 143 3.37 16.01 -17.21
C VAL A 143 2.80 14.60 -17.10
N MET A 144 2.04 14.31 -16.04
CA MET A 144 1.37 13.01 -15.88
C MET A 144 0.37 12.72 -17.00
N LEU A 145 -0.37 13.73 -17.45
CA LEU A 145 -1.27 13.60 -18.59
C LEU A 145 -0.48 13.28 -19.88
N LYS A 146 0.61 13.97 -20.17
CA LYS A 146 1.47 13.67 -21.32
C LYS A 146 2.05 12.25 -21.25
N PHE A 147 2.46 11.80 -20.05
CA PHE A 147 2.94 10.43 -19.85
C PHE A 147 1.85 9.37 -20.06
N SER A 148 0.58 9.68 -19.79
CA SER A 148 -0.49 8.71 -20.00
C SER A 148 -0.60 8.28 -21.46
N PHE A 149 -0.20 9.11 -22.41
CA PHE A 149 -0.13 8.81 -23.85
C PHE A 149 1.20 8.19 -24.29
N SER A 150 2.15 7.95 -23.38
CA SER A 150 3.45 7.35 -23.69
C SER A 150 3.43 5.84 -23.51
N PRO A 151 3.60 5.02 -24.57
CA PRO A 151 3.67 3.56 -24.43
C PRO A 151 4.80 3.09 -23.51
N SER A 152 5.93 3.79 -23.49
CA SER A 152 7.06 3.47 -22.61
C SER A 152 6.75 3.75 -21.14
N ALA A 153 6.05 4.84 -20.82
CA ALA A 153 5.62 5.15 -19.47
C ALA A 153 4.55 4.15 -18.97
N GLN A 154 3.60 3.78 -19.83
CA GLN A 154 2.61 2.74 -19.53
C GLN A 154 3.27 1.39 -19.22
N ALA A 155 4.23 0.95 -20.06
CA ALA A 155 4.98 -0.29 -19.83
C ALA A 155 5.82 -0.24 -18.55
N MET A 156 6.39 0.92 -18.20
CA MET A 156 7.14 1.11 -16.96
C MET A 156 6.24 1.04 -15.72
N ALA A 157 5.03 1.60 -15.78
CA ALA A 157 4.05 1.51 -14.69
C ALA A 157 3.68 0.05 -14.39
N GLN A 158 3.51 -0.80 -15.41
CA GLN A 158 3.24 -2.23 -15.24
C GLN A 158 4.41 -2.99 -14.62
N LYS A 159 5.66 -2.56 -14.86
CA LYS A 159 6.86 -3.19 -14.32
C LYS A 159 7.23 -2.75 -12.90
N LEU A 160 6.55 -1.74 -12.35
CA LEU A 160 6.90 -1.13 -11.06
C LEU A 160 6.91 -2.15 -9.92
N TYR A 161 5.81 -2.86 -9.71
CA TYR A 161 5.69 -3.80 -8.60
C TYR A 161 6.57 -5.04 -8.74
N PRO A 162 6.60 -5.72 -9.91
CA PRO A 162 7.57 -6.80 -10.14
C PRO A 162 9.02 -6.38 -9.91
N ALA A 163 9.40 -5.16 -10.32
CA ALA A 163 10.76 -4.67 -10.11
C ALA A 163 11.07 -4.45 -8.62
N ILE A 164 10.14 -3.87 -7.84
CA ILE A 164 10.31 -3.66 -6.41
C ILE A 164 10.54 -4.99 -5.68
N VAL A 165 9.72 -6.01 -5.94
CA VAL A 165 9.79 -7.29 -5.21
C VAL A 165 10.93 -8.20 -5.68
N ASN A 166 11.45 -8.02 -6.90
CA ASN A 166 12.59 -8.81 -7.40
C ASN A 166 13.96 -8.16 -7.16
N ASP A 167 14.01 -6.89 -6.73
CA ASP A 167 15.27 -6.19 -6.47
C ASP A 167 15.88 -6.62 -5.13
N ALA A 168 17.10 -7.17 -5.18
CA ALA A 168 17.78 -7.70 -4.00
C ALA A 168 18.02 -6.65 -2.89
N LYS A 169 18.18 -5.36 -3.25
CA LYS A 169 18.29 -4.27 -2.26
C LYS A 169 16.95 -4.04 -1.58
N SER A 170 15.87 -3.96 -2.36
CA SER A 170 14.51 -3.79 -1.85
C SER A 170 14.11 -4.95 -0.93
N GLN A 171 14.42 -6.19 -1.31
CA GLN A 171 14.20 -7.38 -0.49
C GLN A 171 14.88 -7.25 0.88
N ARG A 172 16.19 -6.94 0.91
CA ARG A 172 16.92 -6.73 2.18
C ARG A 172 16.32 -5.61 3.02
N TYR A 173 15.84 -4.54 2.39
CA TYR A 173 15.27 -3.40 3.11
C TYR A 173 13.87 -3.68 3.66
N TYR A 174 13.04 -4.45 2.97
CA TYR A 174 11.77 -4.92 3.53
C TYR A 174 11.99 -5.93 4.67
N GLY A 175 13.01 -6.80 4.57
CA GLY A 175 13.41 -7.65 5.69
C GLY A 175 13.84 -6.83 6.91
N ARG A 176 14.68 -5.79 6.70
CA ARG A 176 15.07 -4.86 7.77
C ARG A 176 13.88 -4.08 8.34
N PHE A 177 12.93 -3.67 7.52
CA PHE A 177 11.67 -3.06 7.98
C PHE A 177 10.93 -3.98 8.97
N LEU A 178 10.73 -5.25 8.61
CA LEU A 178 10.07 -6.23 9.47
C LEU A 178 10.85 -6.46 10.78
N ASP A 179 12.18 -6.47 10.74
CA ASP A 179 13.02 -6.55 11.94
C ASP A 179 12.87 -5.31 12.83
N LEU A 180 12.79 -4.11 12.27
CA LEU A 180 12.55 -2.88 13.01
C LEU A 180 11.17 -2.89 13.68
N VAL A 181 10.12 -3.28 12.95
CA VAL A 181 8.77 -3.44 13.51
C VAL A 181 8.77 -4.46 14.65
N LEU A 182 9.46 -5.60 14.46
CA LEU A 182 9.55 -6.63 15.52
C LEU A 182 10.23 -6.10 16.78
N LYS A 183 11.26 -5.25 16.67
CA LYS A 183 12.06 -4.73 17.80
C LYS A 183 11.46 -3.50 18.46
N ALA A 184 10.64 -2.71 17.78
CA ALA A 184 10.13 -1.43 18.28
C ALA A 184 9.29 -1.59 19.55
N ASP A 185 9.54 -0.78 20.57
CA ASP A 185 8.80 -0.83 21.85
C ASP A 185 7.55 0.05 21.85
N GLY A 186 7.45 1.02 20.94
CA GLY A 186 6.31 1.93 20.74
C GLY A 186 5.63 1.77 19.40
N GLY A 187 4.92 2.81 18.97
CA GLY A 187 4.33 2.91 17.66
C GLY A 187 5.38 2.98 16.55
N VAL A 188 5.08 2.39 15.41
CA VAL A 188 5.90 2.44 14.20
C VAL A 188 5.07 3.02 13.06
N LEU A 189 5.60 4.06 12.43
CA LEU A 189 5.03 4.63 11.21
C LEU A 189 5.96 4.33 10.05
N TRP A 190 5.39 3.84 8.94
CA TRP A 190 6.16 3.71 7.70
C TRP A 190 5.45 4.40 6.54
N HIS A 191 6.24 4.99 5.67
CA HIS A 191 5.74 5.77 4.56
C HIS A 191 6.63 5.72 3.33
N CYS A 192 6.13 6.27 2.25
CA CYS A 192 6.89 6.73 1.08
C CYS A 192 6.39 8.13 0.70
N SER A 193 6.43 8.54 -0.56
CA SER A 193 5.93 9.88 -0.92
C SER A 193 4.41 10.03 -0.68
N GLN A 194 3.60 9.08 -1.15
CA GLN A 194 2.13 9.08 -1.03
C GLN A 194 1.60 7.95 -0.14
N GLY A 195 2.45 7.12 0.46
CA GLY A 195 2.01 6.02 1.31
C GLY A 195 1.29 4.87 0.59
N LYS A 196 1.38 4.78 -0.75
CA LYS A 196 0.60 3.81 -1.53
C LYS A 196 1.41 2.61 -2.03
N ASP A 197 2.42 2.79 -2.87
CA ASP A 197 3.14 1.68 -3.54
C ASP A 197 4.15 0.99 -2.60
N ARG A 198 5.26 1.66 -2.27
CA ARG A 198 6.36 1.12 -1.44
C ARG A 198 5.91 0.82 -0.01
N ALA A 199 5.17 1.74 0.59
CA ALA A 199 4.53 1.53 1.90
C ALA A 199 3.46 0.43 1.82
N GLY A 200 2.79 0.27 0.66
CA GLY A 200 1.84 -0.79 0.38
C GLY A 200 2.47 -2.17 0.40
N TRP A 201 3.61 -2.34 -0.26
CA TRP A 201 4.37 -3.59 -0.22
C TRP A 201 4.90 -3.90 1.18
N ALA A 202 5.38 -2.89 1.92
CA ALA A 202 5.76 -3.07 3.33
C ALA A 202 4.58 -3.60 4.16
N SER A 203 3.39 -3.01 3.99
CA SER A 203 2.16 -3.48 4.66
C SER A 203 1.77 -4.89 4.24
N ALA A 204 1.88 -5.23 2.95
CA ALA A 204 1.59 -6.58 2.45
C ALA A 204 2.49 -7.63 3.10
N PHE A 205 3.79 -7.37 3.18
CA PHE A 205 4.73 -8.27 3.84
C PHE A 205 4.48 -8.38 5.35
N LEU A 206 4.17 -7.27 6.01
CA LEU A 206 3.81 -7.26 7.43
C LEU A 206 2.54 -8.08 7.69
N LEU A 207 1.49 -7.85 6.91
CA LEU A 207 0.23 -8.58 7.03
C LEU A 207 0.39 -10.07 6.75
N ALA A 208 1.18 -10.44 5.75
CA ALA A 208 1.52 -11.85 5.47
C ALA A 208 2.26 -12.48 6.66
N ALA A 209 3.24 -11.78 7.25
CA ALA A 209 3.96 -12.24 8.44
C ALA A 209 3.03 -12.41 9.65
N LEU A 210 2.02 -11.56 9.79
CA LEU A 210 0.98 -11.67 10.82
C LEU A 210 -0.03 -12.79 10.55
N GLY A 211 -0.12 -13.31 9.32
CA GLY A 211 -1.03 -14.41 8.95
C GLY A 211 -2.36 -13.94 8.37
N ALA A 212 -2.37 -12.77 7.73
CA ALA A 212 -3.53 -12.29 6.99
C ALA A 212 -3.79 -13.16 5.75
N SER A 213 -5.05 -13.24 5.34
CA SER A 213 -5.40 -13.84 4.05
C SER A 213 -5.01 -12.92 2.89
N ARG A 214 -4.93 -13.48 1.68
CA ARG A 214 -4.66 -12.72 0.46
C ARG A 214 -5.67 -11.60 0.25
N GLU A 215 -6.94 -11.87 0.53
CA GLU A 215 -8.04 -10.91 0.40
C GLU A 215 -7.84 -9.69 1.32
N VAL A 216 -7.41 -9.92 2.56
CA VAL A 216 -7.11 -8.84 3.53
C VAL A 216 -5.92 -8.01 3.04
N ILE A 217 -4.87 -8.64 2.53
CA ILE A 217 -3.69 -7.96 1.99
C ILE A 217 -4.06 -7.09 0.78
N VAL A 218 -4.81 -7.66 -0.18
CA VAL A 218 -5.25 -6.95 -1.39
C VAL A 218 -6.20 -5.81 -1.03
N ALA A 219 -7.15 -6.03 -0.13
CA ALA A 219 -8.08 -5.01 0.32
C ALA A 219 -7.37 -3.83 1.00
N ASP A 220 -6.39 -4.10 1.88
CA ASP A 220 -5.61 -3.01 2.49
C ASP A 220 -4.80 -2.23 1.44
N PHE A 221 -4.20 -2.91 0.47
CA PHE A 221 -3.47 -2.23 -0.59
C PHE A 221 -4.38 -1.30 -1.40
N ASP A 222 -5.57 -1.78 -1.77
CA ASP A 222 -6.55 -1.08 -2.61
C ASP A 222 -7.19 0.14 -1.91
N LEU A 223 -7.21 0.18 -0.57
CA LEU A 223 -7.72 1.33 0.19
C LEU A 223 -7.06 2.66 -0.18
N SER A 224 -5.83 2.65 -0.69
CA SER A 224 -5.17 3.87 -1.16
C SER A 224 -5.94 4.54 -2.32
N ASN A 225 -6.75 3.78 -3.08
CA ASN A 225 -7.59 4.33 -4.13
C ASN A 225 -8.70 5.24 -3.57
N GLN A 226 -9.19 5.01 -2.36
CA GLN A 226 -10.16 5.89 -1.71
C GLN A 226 -9.53 7.25 -1.38
N SER A 227 -8.29 7.27 -0.86
CA SER A 227 -7.55 8.50 -0.53
C SER A 227 -7.27 9.38 -1.75
N TYR A 228 -7.13 8.78 -2.93
CA TYR A 228 -6.78 9.49 -4.16
C TYR A 228 -7.92 9.53 -5.21
N ALA A 229 -9.14 9.12 -4.84
CA ALA A 229 -10.28 9.00 -5.77
C ALA A 229 -10.59 10.30 -6.52
N SER A 230 -10.63 11.43 -5.82
CA SER A 230 -10.90 12.74 -6.42
C SER A 230 -9.81 13.16 -7.41
N GLN A 231 -8.55 12.87 -7.11
CA GLN A 231 -7.42 13.19 -7.98
C GLN A 231 -7.41 12.31 -9.23
N VAL A 232 -7.71 11.00 -9.06
CA VAL A 232 -7.85 10.05 -10.17
C VAL A 232 -8.98 10.50 -11.10
N GLU A 233 -10.14 10.89 -10.57
CA GLU A 233 -11.28 11.33 -11.39
C GLU A 233 -10.98 12.64 -12.13
N ALA A 234 -10.41 13.64 -11.45
CA ALA A 234 -10.02 14.90 -12.07
C ALA A 234 -9.04 14.72 -13.23
N MET A 235 -8.03 13.85 -13.05
CA MET A 235 -7.06 13.56 -14.12
C MET A 235 -7.66 12.69 -15.22
N SER A 236 -8.54 11.74 -14.89
CA SER A 236 -9.26 10.93 -15.86
C SER A 236 -10.17 11.77 -16.75
N ALA A 237 -10.84 12.78 -16.19
CA ALA A 237 -11.65 13.72 -16.98
C ALA A 237 -10.79 14.47 -18.01
N LYS A 238 -9.62 14.99 -17.61
CA LYS A 238 -8.68 15.65 -18.54
C LYS A 238 -8.15 14.72 -19.63
N VAL A 239 -7.86 13.45 -19.30
CA VAL A 239 -7.45 12.45 -20.30
C VAL A 239 -8.56 12.24 -21.33
N ARG A 240 -9.83 12.14 -20.91
CA ARG A 240 -10.98 12.02 -21.83
C ARG A 240 -11.12 13.26 -22.72
N GLU A 241 -10.98 14.46 -22.17
CA GLU A 241 -10.99 15.73 -22.93
C GLU A 241 -9.88 15.77 -24.01
N MET A 242 -8.73 15.15 -23.74
CA MET A 242 -7.60 15.04 -24.66
C MET A 242 -7.76 13.88 -25.68
N GLY A 243 -8.89 13.16 -25.69
CA GLY A 243 -9.15 12.02 -26.57
C GLY A 243 -8.53 10.71 -26.12
N GLY A 244 -8.07 10.61 -24.86
CA GLY A 244 -7.50 9.39 -24.30
C GLY A 244 -8.56 8.30 -24.08
N GLY A 245 -8.15 7.05 -24.31
CA GLY A 245 -8.97 5.86 -24.14
C GLY A 245 -8.63 5.05 -22.89
N ASN A 246 -9.01 3.77 -22.91
CA ASN A 246 -8.87 2.88 -21.75
C ASN A 246 -7.42 2.71 -21.26
N LYS A 247 -6.44 2.74 -22.15
CA LYS A 247 -5.01 2.58 -21.80
C LYS A 247 -4.49 3.76 -20.98
N GLU A 248 -4.81 4.97 -21.42
CA GLU A 248 -4.43 6.22 -20.75
C GLU A 248 -5.15 6.35 -19.39
N LEU A 249 -6.42 5.99 -19.34
CA LEU A 249 -7.19 5.95 -18.07
C LEU A 249 -6.64 4.91 -17.10
N ALA A 250 -6.23 3.71 -17.56
CA ALA A 250 -5.60 2.70 -16.72
C ALA A 250 -4.25 3.17 -16.18
N PHE A 251 -3.45 3.88 -17.00
CA PHE A 251 -2.21 4.50 -16.55
C PHE A 251 -2.45 5.53 -15.44
N ILE A 252 -3.43 6.42 -15.59
CA ILE A 252 -3.76 7.42 -14.56
C ILE A 252 -4.18 6.74 -13.26
N ARG A 253 -5.04 5.72 -13.32
CA ARG A 253 -5.44 4.96 -12.14
C ARG A 253 -4.25 4.31 -11.44
N ALA A 254 -3.31 3.72 -12.19
CA ALA A 254 -2.13 3.08 -11.65
C ALA A 254 -1.11 4.08 -11.06
N MET A 255 -0.98 5.26 -11.64
CA MET A 255 0.05 6.23 -11.23
C MET A 255 -0.43 7.20 -10.16
N VAL A 256 -1.68 7.63 -10.20
CA VAL A 256 -2.29 8.52 -9.19
C VAL A 256 -2.85 7.71 -8.02
N GLY A 257 -3.61 6.67 -8.31
CA GLY A 257 -4.02 5.64 -7.35
C GLY A 257 -3.03 4.48 -7.28
N VAL A 258 -3.55 3.27 -7.08
CA VAL A 258 -2.83 2.00 -7.19
C VAL A 258 -3.54 1.06 -8.17
N SER A 259 -2.79 0.20 -8.86
CA SER A 259 -3.38 -0.85 -9.69
C SER A 259 -3.49 -2.14 -8.89
N ARG A 260 -4.72 -2.47 -8.52
CA ARG A 260 -5.07 -3.75 -7.89
C ARG A 260 -4.63 -4.92 -8.76
N GLU A 261 -4.91 -4.86 -10.08
CA GLU A 261 -4.56 -5.92 -11.03
C GLU A 261 -3.05 -6.17 -11.09
N ASN A 262 -2.23 -5.11 -11.16
CA ASN A 262 -0.77 -5.24 -11.16
C ASN A 262 -0.25 -5.78 -9.81
N PHE A 263 -0.90 -5.42 -8.71
CA PHE A 263 -0.55 -5.92 -7.39
C PHE A 263 -0.85 -7.41 -7.26
N GLU A 264 -2.08 -7.84 -7.63
CA GLU A 264 -2.48 -9.25 -7.62
C GLU A 264 -1.61 -10.10 -8.56
N ALA A 265 -1.34 -9.62 -9.79
CA ALA A 265 -0.44 -10.28 -10.72
C ALA A 265 0.99 -10.42 -10.17
N THR A 266 1.45 -9.44 -9.37
CA THR A 266 2.76 -9.52 -8.72
C THR A 266 2.75 -10.51 -7.56
N LEU A 267 1.66 -10.63 -6.81
CA LEU A 267 1.50 -11.70 -5.82
C LEU A 267 1.50 -13.08 -6.48
N ASP A 268 0.81 -13.26 -7.62
CA ASP A 268 0.83 -14.51 -8.40
C ASP A 268 2.24 -14.85 -8.88
N MET A 269 3.00 -13.85 -9.30
CA MET A 269 4.40 -14.02 -9.67
C MET A 269 5.26 -14.44 -8.47
N ILE A 270 5.03 -13.89 -7.27
CA ILE A 270 5.70 -14.30 -6.03
C ILE A 270 5.38 -15.78 -5.73
N ASP A 271 4.11 -16.16 -5.77
CA ASP A 271 3.68 -17.54 -5.49
C ASP A 271 4.27 -18.52 -6.52
N SER A 272 4.25 -18.17 -7.80
CA SER A 272 4.82 -19.00 -8.88
C SER A 272 6.33 -19.15 -8.79
N LYS A 273 7.06 -18.07 -8.47
CA LYS A 273 8.53 -18.05 -8.50
C LYS A 273 9.16 -18.53 -7.19
N TYR A 274 8.51 -18.28 -6.07
CA TYR A 274 9.09 -18.49 -4.74
C TYR A 274 8.31 -19.47 -3.87
N GLY A 275 7.21 -20.04 -4.39
CA GLY A 275 6.35 -21.02 -3.72
C GLY A 275 5.17 -20.40 -3.01
N SER A 276 5.40 -19.44 -2.14
CA SER A 276 4.35 -18.68 -1.46
C SER A 276 4.88 -17.34 -0.95
N LEU A 277 3.97 -16.44 -0.62
CA LEU A 277 4.35 -15.19 0.05
C LEU A 277 5.06 -15.44 1.40
N SER A 278 4.69 -16.51 2.12
CA SER A 278 5.36 -16.93 3.35
C SER A 278 6.79 -17.42 3.11
N ASP A 279 7.04 -18.15 2.02
CA ASP A 279 8.40 -18.60 1.64
C ASP A 279 9.24 -17.42 1.12
N TYR A 280 8.60 -16.46 0.44
CA TYR A 280 9.24 -15.22 0.05
C TYR A 280 9.72 -14.41 1.26
N LEU A 281 8.91 -14.28 2.33
CA LEU A 281 9.32 -13.64 3.59
C LEU A 281 10.56 -14.29 4.19
N GLU A 282 10.61 -15.62 4.23
CA GLU A 282 11.70 -16.36 4.82
C GLU A 282 12.97 -16.32 3.95
N ASN A 283 12.83 -16.69 2.68
CA ASN A 283 13.98 -16.97 1.81
C ASN A 283 14.51 -15.72 1.09
N GLN A 284 13.66 -14.73 0.80
CA GLN A 284 14.07 -13.52 0.09
C GLN A 284 14.24 -12.32 1.02
N LEU A 285 13.34 -12.16 2.01
CA LEU A 285 13.44 -11.07 2.97
C LEU A 285 14.27 -11.42 4.22
N GLY A 286 14.61 -12.70 4.45
CA GLY A 286 15.34 -13.15 5.63
C GLY A 286 14.54 -13.03 6.94
N PHE A 287 13.20 -13.04 6.83
CA PHE A 287 12.30 -12.97 7.98
C PHE A 287 11.74 -14.35 8.33
N SER A 288 12.48 -15.08 9.17
CA SER A 288 12.24 -16.51 9.48
C SER A 288 10.85 -16.77 10.10
N LYS A 289 10.43 -18.04 10.11
CA LYS A 289 9.18 -18.48 10.75
C LYS A 289 9.15 -18.15 12.24
N GLU A 290 10.31 -18.21 12.93
CA GLU A 290 10.44 -17.82 14.33
C GLU A 290 10.16 -16.32 14.52
N LYS A 291 10.75 -15.47 13.68
CA LYS A 291 10.48 -14.02 13.70
C LYS A 291 9.01 -13.72 13.41
N GLN A 292 8.39 -14.41 12.44
CA GLN A 292 6.96 -14.29 12.16
C GLN A 292 6.12 -14.68 13.39
N LYS A 293 6.47 -15.77 14.10
CA LYS A 293 5.79 -16.18 15.33
C LYS A 293 5.94 -15.14 16.45
N MET A 294 7.15 -14.57 16.62
CA MET A 294 7.38 -13.48 17.57
C MET A 294 6.57 -12.24 17.24
N LEU A 295 6.48 -11.86 15.95
CA LEU A 295 5.70 -10.73 15.48
C LEU A 295 4.21 -10.91 15.77
N ARG A 296 3.66 -12.10 15.50
CA ARG A 296 2.27 -12.47 15.84
C ARG A 296 2.02 -12.38 17.34
N LYS A 297 2.93 -12.91 18.18
CA LYS A 297 2.81 -12.83 19.64
C LYS A 297 2.77 -11.38 20.13
N LYS A 298 3.52 -10.48 19.48
CA LYS A 298 3.62 -9.07 19.85
C LYS A 298 2.41 -8.24 19.47
N TYR A 299 1.85 -8.47 18.27
CA TYR A 299 0.85 -7.56 17.68
C TYR A 299 -0.55 -8.16 17.54
N LEU A 300 -0.74 -9.45 17.78
CA LEU A 300 -2.06 -10.07 17.65
C LEU A 300 -2.74 -10.26 19.01
N ILE A 301 -4.00 -9.86 19.05
CA ILE A 301 -4.94 -10.09 20.15
C ILE A 301 -5.80 -11.30 19.79
N ARG A 302 -5.75 -12.35 20.60
CA ARG A 302 -6.62 -13.52 20.44
C ARG A 302 -7.97 -13.23 21.05
N LYS A 303 -9.05 -13.61 20.37
CA LYS A 303 -10.37 -13.66 21.02
C LYS A 303 -10.30 -14.66 22.18
N GLN A 304 -10.59 -14.21 23.38
CA GLN A 304 -10.87 -15.11 24.49
C GLN A 304 -12.20 -15.77 24.16
N HIS A 305 -12.22 -17.10 24.08
CA HIS A 305 -13.43 -17.92 23.96
C HIS A 305 -14.12 -18.01 25.30
#